data_1d1f1197bdfefd799bc0c67af0afeefa
#
_entry.id   1d1f1197bdfefd799bc0c67af0afeefa
#
_cell.length_a   1.000
_cell.length_b   1.000
_cell.length_c   1.000
_cell.angle_alpha   90.00
_cell.angle_beta   90.00
_cell.angle_gamma   90.00
#
_symmetry.space_group_name_H-M   'P 1'
#
loop_
_entity.id
_entity.type
_entity.pdbx_description
1 polymer ?
#
loop_
_entity_poly.entity_id
_entity_poly.type
_entity_poly.pdbx_seq_one_letter_code
_entity_poly.pdbx_strand_id
1 'polypeptide(L)'
;KPGRRPSVVGNNWILNVGGAITRNVVGNPDDVRQEQKSGLLAAIRDGKFKQYSKEDLLKLKIFNATEDRLYPDTEYDMAPDIFDFNFGPHKGRFIIDNSGNAKCISGGGYRIDLSEMSVQDYSTTNAPKRSVIKITTPDGYLYYFGGDVSCLEYSLPNNPGRLRSRPVQITSWYLSSIQDETKNNGISFSYQSCLQKNKYHLFMNSNVTGTRSVS
;
A
#
# COMPACT_ATOMS: atom_id res chain seq x y z
N LYS A 1 -15.50 -17.03 -12.64
CA LYS A 1 -14.95 -17.28 -11.29
C LYS A 1 -16.01 -16.90 -10.28
N PRO A 2 -16.46 -17.79 -9.40
CA PRO A 2 -17.41 -17.46 -8.35
C PRO A 2 -16.73 -16.48 -7.37
N GLY A 3 -17.38 -15.36 -7.06
CA GLY A 3 -16.94 -14.42 -6.02
C GLY A 3 -16.62 -12.99 -6.47
N ARG A 4 -16.64 -12.67 -7.75
CA ARG A 4 -16.52 -11.26 -8.16
C ARG A 4 -17.88 -10.58 -8.02
N ARG A 5 -17.99 -9.67 -7.08
CA ARG A 5 -19.19 -8.81 -6.99
C ARG A 5 -19.24 -7.90 -8.21
N PRO A 6 -20.42 -7.68 -8.80
CA PRO A 6 -20.57 -6.68 -9.85
C PRO A 6 -20.18 -5.31 -9.26
N SER A 7 -19.51 -4.49 -10.07
CA SER A 7 -19.32 -3.08 -9.72
C SER A 7 -20.66 -2.35 -9.73
N VAL A 8 -20.73 -1.16 -9.16
CA VAL A 8 -21.92 -0.30 -9.18
C VAL A 8 -22.41 0.03 -10.59
N VAL A 9 -21.58 -0.17 -11.60
CA VAL A 9 -21.90 0.05 -13.01
C VAL A 9 -22.15 -1.25 -13.80
N GLY A 10 -22.16 -2.40 -13.14
CA GLY A 10 -22.45 -3.70 -13.73
C GLY A 10 -21.27 -4.67 -13.79
N ASN A 11 -21.55 -5.90 -14.25
CA ASN A 11 -20.54 -6.94 -14.41
C ASN A 11 -19.51 -6.55 -15.48
N ASN A 12 -18.24 -6.65 -15.15
CA ASN A 12 -17.09 -6.33 -16.02
C ASN A 12 -16.92 -4.84 -16.37
N TRP A 13 -17.70 -3.95 -15.74
CA TRP A 13 -17.49 -2.51 -15.85
C TRP A 13 -16.77 -1.97 -14.63
N ILE A 14 -15.83 -1.07 -14.86
CA ILE A 14 -15.12 -0.35 -13.80
C ILE A 14 -15.50 1.13 -13.94
N LEU A 15 -16.06 1.70 -12.89
CA LEU A 15 -16.30 3.14 -12.83
C LEU A 15 -14.96 3.82 -12.49
N ASN A 16 -14.36 4.44 -13.49
CA ASN A 16 -13.08 5.14 -13.35
C ASN A 16 -13.32 6.60 -12.93
N VAL A 17 -13.97 6.81 -11.80
CA VAL A 17 -14.20 8.15 -11.24
C VAL A 17 -13.06 8.47 -10.28
N GLY A 18 -12.36 9.57 -10.58
CA GLY A 18 -11.28 10.08 -9.75
C GLY A 18 -9.94 9.40 -10.03
N GLY A 19 -9.77 8.15 -9.68
CA GLY A 19 -8.54 7.38 -9.82
C GLY A 19 -7.98 6.91 -8.48
N ALA A 20 -6.94 6.11 -8.56
CA ALA A 20 -6.31 5.52 -7.37
C ALA A 20 -4.82 5.25 -7.59
N ILE A 21 -4.12 5.15 -6.48
CA ILE A 21 -2.82 4.50 -6.38
C ILE A 21 -3.07 3.15 -5.72
N THR A 22 -2.66 2.07 -6.34
CA THR A 22 -2.77 0.71 -5.80
C THR A 22 -1.39 0.18 -5.48
N ARG A 23 -1.29 -0.65 -4.44
CA ARG A 23 -0.02 -1.23 -3.99
C ARG A 23 -0.01 -2.73 -4.18
N ASN A 24 1.07 -3.22 -4.77
CA ASN A 24 1.45 -4.62 -4.75
C ASN A 24 2.59 -4.81 -3.74
N VAL A 25 2.28 -5.47 -2.64
CA VAL A 25 3.24 -5.70 -1.55
C VAL A 25 4.24 -6.77 -1.98
N VAL A 26 5.52 -6.45 -1.83
CA VAL A 26 6.64 -7.36 -2.08
C VAL A 26 7.37 -7.58 -0.75
N GLY A 27 7.18 -8.76 -0.16
CA GLY A 27 7.71 -9.05 1.19
C GLY A 27 6.85 -8.43 2.30
N ASN A 28 7.44 -7.57 3.11
CA ASN A 28 6.74 -6.79 4.14
C ASN A 28 6.31 -5.44 3.58
N PRO A 29 5.11 -4.94 3.93
CA PRO A 29 4.69 -3.61 3.47
C PRO A 29 5.69 -2.53 3.87
N ASP A 30 6.11 -1.68 2.93
CA ASP A 30 7.13 -0.66 3.13
C ASP A 30 6.83 0.29 4.31
N ASP A 31 5.55 0.60 4.53
CA ASP A 31 5.07 1.52 5.56
C ASP A 31 4.70 0.86 6.89
N VAL A 32 5.10 -0.40 7.11
CA VAL A 32 4.78 -1.10 8.37
C VAL A 32 6.03 -1.26 9.24
N ARG A 33 5.93 -0.76 10.47
CA ARG A 33 6.95 -0.94 11.50
C ARG A 33 6.75 -2.26 12.23
N GLN A 34 7.81 -3.07 12.32
CA GLN A 34 7.84 -4.33 13.04
C GLN A 34 9.11 -4.40 13.91
N GLU A 35 9.05 -5.18 14.99
CA GLU A 35 10.22 -5.39 15.86
C GLU A 35 11.32 -6.18 15.14
N GLN A 36 10.94 -7.24 14.44
CA GLN A 36 11.90 -8.15 13.81
C GLN A 36 12.31 -7.72 12.41
N LYS A 37 11.36 -7.26 11.59
CA LYS A 37 11.63 -6.90 10.20
C LYS A 37 10.66 -5.83 9.70
N SER A 38 11.03 -4.60 9.86
CA SER A 38 10.25 -3.46 9.35
C SER A 38 10.25 -3.40 7.82
N GLY A 39 9.22 -2.76 7.25
CA GLY A 39 9.25 -2.37 5.85
C GLY A 39 10.27 -1.27 5.56
N LEU A 40 10.62 -1.09 4.30
CA LEU A 40 11.70 -0.20 3.87
C LEU A 40 11.48 1.25 4.32
N LEU A 41 10.31 1.84 4.06
CA LEU A 41 10.01 3.23 4.44
C LEU A 41 10.00 3.42 5.95
N ALA A 42 9.48 2.44 6.69
CA ALA A 42 9.47 2.47 8.14
C ALA A 42 10.90 2.46 8.69
N ALA A 43 11.76 1.59 8.17
CA ALA A 43 13.17 1.51 8.58
C ALA A 43 13.94 2.79 8.29
N ILE A 44 13.70 3.42 7.13
CA ILE A 44 14.33 4.69 6.75
C ILE A 44 13.91 5.79 7.73
N ARG A 45 12.62 5.94 8.01
CA ARG A 45 12.10 6.99 8.90
C ARG A 45 12.50 6.80 10.36
N ASP A 46 12.71 5.56 10.77
CA ASP A 46 13.19 5.24 12.13
C ASP A 46 14.73 5.35 12.26
N GLY A 47 15.43 5.73 11.17
CA GLY A 47 16.89 5.81 11.16
C GLY A 47 17.61 4.46 11.27
N LYS A 48 16.89 3.37 11.02
CA LYS A 48 17.43 1.99 11.09
C LYS A 48 17.99 1.52 9.75
N PHE A 49 17.74 2.27 8.68
CA PHE A 49 18.20 1.89 7.35
C PHE A 49 19.73 1.96 7.28
N LYS A 50 20.34 0.84 6.90
CA LYS A 50 21.79 0.75 6.61
C LYS A 50 21.98 0.58 5.13
N GLN A 51 22.81 1.41 4.53
CA GLN A 51 23.20 1.24 3.15
C GLN A 51 24.28 0.17 3.10
N TYR A 52 23.97 -0.98 2.48
CA TYR A 52 24.94 -2.06 2.28
C TYR A 52 25.67 -1.88 0.97
N SER A 53 26.99 -2.11 0.98
CA SER A 53 27.76 -2.21 -0.25
C SER A 53 27.40 -3.49 -0.99
N LYS A 54 27.77 -3.58 -2.28
CA LYS A 54 27.56 -4.81 -3.05
C LYS A 54 28.27 -6.01 -2.42
N GLU A 55 29.44 -5.78 -1.86
CA GLU A 55 30.25 -6.78 -1.16
C GLU A 55 29.58 -7.25 0.12
N ASP A 56 28.97 -6.35 0.88
CA ASP A 56 28.22 -6.70 2.10
C ASP A 56 27.00 -7.54 1.77
N LEU A 57 26.24 -7.16 0.74
CA LEU A 57 25.09 -7.93 0.28
C LEU A 57 25.48 -9.34 -0.20
N LEU A 58 26.63 -9.48 -0.87
CA LEU A 58 27.15 -10.77 -1.29
C LEU A 58 27.55 -11.65 -0.08
N LYS A 59 28.18 -11.06 0.94
CA LYS A 59 28.53 -11.78 2.19
C LYS A 59 27.28 -12.25 2.92
N LEU A 60 26.28 -11.37 3.07
CA LEU A 60 24.99 -11.70 3.68
C LEU A 60 24.28 -12.83 2.92
N LYS A 61 24.32 -12.80 1.58
CA LYS A 61 23.73 -13.83 0.73
C LYS A 61 24.44 -15.19 0.85
N ILE A 62 25.78 -15.19 0.95
CA ILE A 62 26.57 -16.41 1.08
C ILE A 62 26.34 -17.03 2.47
N PHE A 63 26.23 -16.22 3.53
CA PHE A 63 26.03 -16.74 4.88
C PHE A 63 24.66 -17.41 5.06
N ASN A 64 23.64 -16.92 4.34
CA ASN A 64 22.28 -17.46 4.41
C ASN A 64 21.97 -18.51 3.35
N ALA A 65 22.93 -18.88 2.49
CA ALA A 65 22.73 -19.87 1.43
C ALA A 65 22.41 -21.28 1.96
N THR A 66 22.69 -21.57 3.22
CA THR A 66 22.39 -22.85 3.89
C THR A 66 20.94 -22.98 4.35
N GLU A 67 20.17 -21.89 4.36
CA GLU A 67 18.79 -21.86 4.89
C GLU A 67 17.72 -21.65 3.79
N ASP A 68 18.02 -21.82 2.52
CA ASP A 68 17.10 -21.56 1.39
C ASP A 68 16.47 -20.15 1.38
N ARG A 69 17.03 -19.20 2.10
CA ARG A 69 16.55 -17.82 2.14
C ARG A 69 17.27 -16.96 1.13
N LEU A 70 16.55 -16.54 0.11
CA LEU A 70 17.05 -15.68 -0.99
C LEU A 70 17.38 -14.24 -0.55
N TYR A 71 17.09 -13.88 0.71
CA TYR A 71 17.23 -12.50 1.22
C TYR A 71 18.21 -12.43 2.38
N PRO A 72 19.05 -11.39 2.43
CA PRO A 72 19.93 -11.17 3.56
C PRO A 72 19.10 -11.02 4.85
N ASP A 73 19.63 -11.54 5.94
CA ASP A 73 19.04 -11.39 7.28
C ASP A 73 19.26 -9.95 7.77
N THR A 74 18.38 -9.07 7.31
CA THR A 74 18.38 -7.66 7.67
C THR A 74 17.25 -7.36 8.64
N GLU A 75 17.42 -6.37 9.50
CA GLU A 75 16.38 -5.90 10.43
C GLU A 75 15.17 -5.30 9.73
N TYR A 76 15.25 -5.12 8.40
CA TYR A 76 14.17 -4.56 7.56
C TYR A 76 14.11 -5.26 6.21
N ASP A 77 12.96 -5.18 5.58
CA ASP A 77 12.76 -5.66 4.22
C ASP A 77 13.39 -4.68 3.22
N MET A 78 14.25 -5.21 2.35
CA MET A 78 14.92 -4.42 1.31
C MET A 78 14.17 -4.41 -0.01
N ALA A 79 13.14 -5.25 -0.15
CA ALA A 79 12.35 -5.35 -1.37
C ALA A 79 11.25 -4.27 -1.36
N PRO A 80 11.35 -3.24 -2.21
CA PRO A 80 10.35 -2.18 -2.22
C PRO A 80 9.02 -2.70 -2.78
N ASP A 81 7.92 -2.18 -2.23
CA ASP A 81 6.60 -2.36 -2.78
C ASP A 81 6.47 -1.68 -4.14
N ILE A 82 5.56 -2.20 -4.97
CA ILE A 82 5.27 -1.62 -6.28
C ILE A 82 3.95 -0.87 -6.19
N PHE A 83 3.98 0.41 -6.54
CA PHE A 83 2.81 1.28 -6.57
C PHE A 83 2.42 1.58 -8.02
N ASP A 84 1.20 1.26 -8.38
CA ASP A 84 0.61 1.58 -9.68
C ASP A 84 -0.37 2.75 -9.51
N PHE A 85 -0.20 3.84 -10.27
CA PHE A 85 -1.16 4.94 -10.29
C PHE A 85 -1.91 5.00 -11.62
N ASN A 86 -3.20 5.29 -11.52
CA ASN A 86 -4.08 5.45 -12.67
C ASN A 86 -5.19 6.46 -12.34
N PHE A 87 -5.14 7.64 -12.95
CA PHE A 87 -6.11 8.71 -12.74
C PHE A 87 -6.21 9.61 -13.99
N GLY A 88 -7.42 9.82 -14.47
CA GLY A 88 -7.64 10.53 -15.73
C GLY A 88 -6.78 9.96 -16.87
N PRO A 89 -6.00 10.79 -17.58
CA PRO A 89 -5.10 10.34 -18.64
C PRO A 89 -3.74 9.84 -18.08
N HIS A 90 -3.50 9.98 -16.78
CA HIS A 90 -2.22 9.72 -16.16
C HIS A 90 -2.14 8.29 -15.63
N LYS A 91 -1.06 7.59 -15.97
CA LYS A 91 -0.77 6.24 -15.50
C LYS A 91 0.73 6.03 -15.38
N GLY A 92 1.11 5.21 -14.42
CA GLY A 92 2.52 4.88 -14.24
C GLY A 92 2.72 4.00 -13.02
N ARG A 93 3.99 3.78 -12.72
CA ARG A 93 4.43 2.92 -11.63
C ARG A 93 5.63 3.53 -10.94
N PHE A 94 5.68 3.41 -9.62
CA PHE A 94 6.84 3.83 -8.84
C PHE A 94 7.13 2.82 -7.72
N ILE A 95 8.32 2.94 -7.18
CA ILE A 95 8.80 2.25 -5.97
C ILE A 95 9.35 3.28 -4.99
N ILE A 96 9.55 2.88 -3.74
CA ILE A 96 10.27 3.68 -2.75
C ILE A 96 11.76 3.33 -2.87
N ASP A 97 12.61 4.33 -3.02
CA ASP A 97 14.06 4.16 -3.08
C ASP A 97 14.69 4.11 -1.68
N ASN A 98 15.99 3.85 -1.64
CA ASN A 98 16.77 3.77 -0.41
C ASN A 98 16.89 5.08 0.39
N SER A 99 16.41 6.18 -0.17
CA SER A 99 16.34 7.50 0.49
C SER A 99 14.93 7.81 1.00
N GLY A 100 13.97 6.90 0.79
CA GLY A 100 12.56 7.09 1.14
C GLY A 100 11.78 7.94 0.14
N ASN A 101 12.35 8.20 -1.04
CA ASN A 101 11.71 8.96 -2.10
C ASN A 101 11.02 8.03 -3.10
N ALA A 102 9.96 8.53 -3.74
CA ALA A 102 9.35 7.80 -4.84
C ALA A 102 10.21 7.89 -6.11
N LYS A 103 10.48 6.74 -6.71
CA LYS A 103 11.18 6.61 -7.98
C LYS A 103 10.26 6.00 -9.03
N CYS A 104 9.87 6.78 -10.04
CA CYS A 104 9.09 6.28 -11.16
C CYS A 104 9.88 5.24 -11.95
N ILE A 105 9.28 4.08 -12.19
CA ILE A 105 9.83 3.00 -13.02
C ILE A 105 9.08 2.89 -14.36
N SER A 106 7.88 3.46 -14.45
CA SER A 106 7.16 3.67 -15.71
C SER A 106 6.31 4.93 -15.61
N GLY A 107 6.11 5.61 -16.75
CA GLY A 107 5.52 6.94 -16.77
C GLY A 107 6.59 8.02 -16.43
N GLY A 108 6.69 9.06 -17.25
CA GLY A 108 7.68 10.11 -17.07
C GLY A 108 7.10 11.45 -16.62
N GLY A 109 7.94 12.31 -15.99
CA GLY A 109 7.60 13.69 -15.68
C GLY A 109 6.74 13.90 -14.42
N TYR A 110 6.40 12.85 -13.68
CA TYR A 110 5.67 12.96 -12.42
C TYR A 110 6.61 13.21 -11.24
N ARG A 111 6.24 14.14 -10.37
CA ARG A 111 6.88 14.32 -9.06
C ARG A 111 5.95 13.76 -7.99
N ILE A 112 6.43 12.76 -7.27
CA ILE A 112 5.66 12.05 -6.25
C ILE A 112 6.24 12.40 -4.88
N ASP A 113 5.37 12.87 -3.97
CA ASP A 113 5.73 13.24 -2.60
C ASP A 113 5.07 12.25 -1.63
N LEU A 114 5.90 11.56 -0.85
CA LEU A 114 5.52 10.58 0.16
C LEU A 114 5.64 11.11 1.59
N SER A 115 5.92 12.40 1.78
CA SER A 115 6.16 12.98 3.11
C SER A 115 4.99 12.77 4.10
N GLU A 116 3.77 12.74 3.59
CA GLU A 116 2.56 12.49 4.38
C GLU A 116 2.04 11.03 4.30
N MET A 117 2.78 10.13 3.68
CA MET A 117 2.47 8.70 3.75
C MET A 117 2.77 8.21 5.16
N SER A 118 1.76 7.69 5.88
CA SER A 118 1.94 7.29 7.29
C SER A 118 2.60 5.93 7.43
N VAL A 119 3.41 5.77 8.47
CA VAL A 119 3.90 4.46 8.91
C VAL A 119 2.90 3.87 9.89
N GLN A 120 2.55 2.60 9.68
CA GLN A 120 1.65 1.83 10.53
C GLN A 120 2.46 0.94 11.49
N ASP A 121 2.00 0.78 12.73
CA ASP A 121 2.61 -0.17 13.64
C ASP A 121 2.03 -1.57 13.42
N TYR A 122 2.86 -2.59 13.41
CA TYR A 122 2.45 -3.99 13.17
C TYR A 122 1.36 -4.47 14.13
N SER A 123 1.40 -4.01 15.38
CA SER A 123 0.40 -4.33 16.40
C SER A 123 -0.94 -3.66 16.19
N THR A 124 -1.06 -2.75 15.22
CA THR A 124 -2.31 -2.03 14.95
C THR A 124 -3.34 -2.99 14.37
N THR A 125 -4.47 -3.12 15.05
CA THR A 125 -5.63 -3.90 14.60
C THR A 125 -6.78 -3.03 14.10
N ASN A 126 -6.66 -1.71 14.26
CA ASN A 126 -7.65 -0.74 13.87
C ASN A 126 -7.41 -0.23 12.45
N ALA A 127 -8.37 0.52 11.91
CA ALA A 127 -8.19 1.22 10.64
C ALA A 127 -6.90 2.05 10.63
N PRO A 128 -6.23 2.15 9.47
CA PRO A 128 -4.99 2.91 9.36
C PRO A 128 -5.19 4.38 9.68
N LYS A 129 -4.12 5.04 10.13
CA LYS A 129 -4.10 6.49 10.27
C LYS A 129 -4.18 7.16 8.90
N ARG A 130 -4.44 8.47 8.93
CA ARG A 130 -4.35 9.31 7.72
C ARG A 130 -3.04 9.04 6.97
N SER A 131 -3.15 8.75 5.68
CA SER A 131 -2.00 8.50 4.81
C SER A 131 -2.24 9.18 3.47
N VAL A 132 -1.30 10.00 3.00
CA VAL A 132 -1.43 10.78 1.77
C VAL A 132 -0.22 10.55 0.88
N ILE A 133 -0.49 10.34 -0.41
CA ILE A 133 0.48 10.40 -1.49
C ILE A 133 0.08 11.55 -2.41
N LYS A 134 1.05 12.40 -2.78
CA LYS A 134 0.81 13.52 -3.69
C LYS A 134 1.54 13.28 -5.01
N ILE A 135 0.87 13.54 -6.12
CA ILE A 135 1.46 13.48 -7.45
C ILE A 135 1.29 14.83 -8.14
N THR A 136 2.41 15.46 -8.50
CA THR A 136 2.40 16.61 -9.39
C THR A 136 2.63 16.11 -10.82
N THR A 137 1.71 16.46 -11.71
CA THR A 137 1.76 16.09 -13.13
C THR A 137 2.62 17.08 -13.92
N PRO A 138 3.09 16.71 -15.13
CA PRO A 138 3.92 17.60 -15.97
C PRO A 138 3.22 18.90 -16.36
N ASP A 139 1.90 18.94 -16.38
CA ASP A 139 1.07 20.12 -16.65
C ASP A 139 0.80 20.97 -15.39
N GLY A 140 1.46 20.67 -14.27
CA GLY A 140 1.47 21.51 -13.06
C GLY A 140 0.35 21.20 -12.06
N TYR A 141 -0.60 20.32 -12.37
CA TYR A 141 -1.66 19.98 -11.42
C TYR A 141 -1.15 19.09 -10.30
N LEU A 142 -1.66 19.32 -9.10
CA LEU A 142 -1.34 18.57 -7.89
C LEU A 142 -2.52 17.69 -7.49
N TYR A 143 -2.29 16.39 -7.47
CA TYR A 143 -3.26 15.37 -7.12
C TYR A 143 -2.93 14.79 -5.74
N TYR A 144 -3.94 14.73 -4.86
CA TYR A 144 -3.83 14.15 -3.52
C TYR A 144 -4.58 12.82 -3.48
N PHE A 145 -3.91 11.79 -3.02
CA PHE A 145 -4.47 10.45 -2.87
C PHE A 145 -4.48 10.04 -1.41
N GLY A 146 -5.59 9.45 -0.95
CA GLY A 146 -5.77 9.12 0.46
C GLY A 146 -6.16 10.35 1.29
N GLY A 147 -5.70 10.40 2.51
CA GLY A 147 -6.05 11.42 3.50
C GLY A 147 -6.94 10.84 4.58
N ASP A 148 -8.23 10.97 4.47
CA ASP A 148 -9.17 10.34 5.39
C ASP A 148 -9.22 8.81 5.15
N VAL A 149 -9.61 8.06 6.17
CA VAL A 149 -9.80 6.60 6.11
C VAL A 149 -10.81 6.20 5.03
N SER A 150 -11.82 7.02 4.76
CA SER A 150 -12.78 6.82 3.67
C SER A 150 -12.15 6.84 2.28
N CYS A 151 -10.96 7.45 2.13
CA CYS A 151 -10.19 7.50 0.88
C CYS A 151 -9.11 6.41 0.81
N LEU A 152 -9.12 5.44 1.74
CA LEU A 152 -8.14 4.36 1.81
C LEU A 152 -8.84 3.01 1.68
N GLU A 153 -8.26 2.13 0.89
CA GLU A 153 -8.56 0.71 0.95
C GLU A 153 -7.48 0.00 1.76
N TYR A 154 -7.88 -0.84 2.69
CA TYR A 154 -6.96 -1.54 3.56
C TYR A 154 -7.47 -2.91 3.96
N SER A 155 -6.55 -3.80 4.29
CA SER A 155 -6.85 -5.11 4.84
C SER A 155 -6.63 -5.13 6.35
N LEU A 156 -7.58 -5.73 7.06
CA LEU A 156 -7.48 -6.03 8.48
C LEU A 156 -7.00 -7.48 8.68
N PRO A 157 -6.24 -7.77 9.74
CA PRO A 157 -5.85 -9.13 10.07
C PRO A 157 -7.07 -9.99 10.40
N ASN A 158 -7.18 -11.16 9.78
CA ASN A 158 -8.33 -12.05 9.95
C ASN A 158 -8.38 -12.74 11.32
N ASN A 159 -7.32 -12.70 12.10
CA ASN A 159 -7.25 -13.40 13.38
C ASN A 159 -6.30 -12.71 14.35
N PRO A 160 -6.80 -11.80 15.20
CA PRO A 160 -5.98 -11.04 16.14
C PRO A 160 -5.32 -11.90 17.25
N GLY A 161 -5.69 -13.16 17.38
CA GLY A 161 -5.15 -14.08 18.39
C GLY A 161 -4.03 -15.01 17.91
N ARG A 162 -3.65 -14.99 16.64
CA ARG A 162 -2.53 -15.81 16.15
C ARG A 162 -1.24 -14.99 16.09
N LEU A 163 -0.17 -15.53 16.62
CA LEU A 163 1.21 -15.00 16.63
C LEU A 163 1.80 -14.61 15.26
N ARG A 164 1.08 -14.83 14.17
CA ARG A 164 1.43 -14.45 12.79
C ARG A 164 0.25 -13.79 12.07
N SER A 165 -0.50 -12.92 12.73
CA SER A 165 -1.46 -12.08 12.04
C SER A 165 -0.70 -11.10 11.12
N ARG A 166 -1.18 -10.93 9.90
CA ARG A 166 -0.63 -9.89 9.02
C ARG A 166 -0.99 -8.52 9.59
N PRO A 167 -0.10 -7.53 9.49
CA PRO A 167 -0.42 -6.17 9.93
C PRO A 167 -1.59 -5.60 9.12
N VAL A 168 -2.21 -4.57 9.66
CA VAL A 168 -3.08 -3.69 8.87
C VAL A 168 -2.23 -3.08 7.78
N GLN A 169 -2.66 -3.23 6.52
CA GLN A 169 -1.92 -2.69 5.39
C GLN A 169 -2.87 -1.94 4.46
N ILE A 170 -2.47 -0.75 4.07
CA ILE A 170 -3.18 0.02 3.05
C ILE A 170 -2.85 -0.59 1.69
N THR A 171 -3.88 -0.89 0.92
CA THR A 171 -3.75 -1.49 -0.43
C THR A 171 -4.01 -0.49 -1.54
N SER A 172 -4.79 0.56 -1.26
CA SER A 172 -5.09 1.60 -2.24
C SER A 172 -5.31 2.96 -1.57
N TRP A 173 -4.92 4.01 -2.26
CA TRP A 173 -5.19 5.42 -1.94
C TRP A 173 -6.06 5.98 -3.07
N TYR A 174 -7.29 6.37 -2.76
CA TYR A 174 -8.20 6.98 -3.72
C TYR A 174 -7.92 8.47 -3.86
N LEU A 175 -8.16 9.03 -5.05
CA LEU A 175 -8.01 10.44 -5.33
C LEU A 175 -8.95 11.26 -4.45
N SER A 176 -8.41 12.09 -3.57
CA SER A 176 -9.18 12.92 -2.63
C SER A 176 -9.31 14.37 -3.06
N SER A 177 -8.30 14.91 -3.77
CA SER A 177 -8.44 16.24 -4.36
C SER A 177 -7.48 16.48 -5.51
N ILE A 178 -7.83 17.45 -6.35
CA ILE A 178 -7.01 17.98 -7.42
C ILE A 178 -6.90 19.49 -7.17
N GLN A 179 -5.71 20.04 -7.31
CA GLN A 179 -5.46 21.48 -7.19
C GLN A 179 -4.64 21.97 -8.39
N ASP A 180 -4.89 23.19 -8.81
CA ASP A 180 -4.03 23.88 -9.76
C ASP A 180 -2.70 24.28 -9.09
N GLU A 181 -1.74 24.72 -9.89
CA GLU A 181 -0.41 25.17 -9.43
C GLU A 181 -0.52 26.31 -8.41
N THR A 182 -1.50 27.20 -8.59
CA THR A 182 -1.73 28.35 -7.70
C THR A 182 -2.46 27.98 -6.42
N LYS A 183 -3.03 26.77 -6.34
CA LYS A 183 -3.89 26.28 -5.27
C LYS A 183 -5.15 27.11 -5.01
N ASN A 184 -5.51 27.94 -5.97
CA ASN A 184 -6.71 28.78 -5.88
C ASN A 184 -7.96 28.05 -6.36
N ASN A 185 -7.79 27.08 -7.28
CA ASN A 185 -8.88 26.27 -7.78
C ASN A 185 -8.62 24.79 -7.46
N GLY A 186 -9.67 24.09 -7.10
CA GLY A 186 -9.55 22.68 -6.78
C GLY A 186 -10.87 21.93 -6.86
N ILE A 187 -10.75 20.63 -6.98
CA ILE A 187 -11.86 19.67 -6.94
C ILE A 187 -11.59 18.75 -5.76
N SER A 188 -12.58 18.51 -4.93
CA SER A 188 -12.51 17.56 -3.82
C SER A 188 -13.45 16.38 -4.08
N PHE A 189 -13.00 15.19 -3.70
CA PHE A 189 -13.75 13.95 -3.77
C PHE A 189 -14.03 13.44 -2.36
N SER A 190 -15.27 13.06 -2.08
CA SER A 190 -15.67 12.40 -0.85
C SER A 190 -16.16 10.99 -1.16
N TYR A 191 -15.79 10.05 -0.29
CA TYR A 191 -16.15 8.65 -0.44
C TYR A 191 -17.02 8.22 0.72
N GLN A 192 -18.07 7.52 0.41
CA GLN A 192 -18.94 6.88 1.40
C GLN A 192 -18.84 5.37 1.25
N SER A 193 -18.57 4.69 2.36
CA SER A 193 -18.56 3.24 2.37
C SER A 193 -19.97 2.71 2.06
N CYS A 194 -20.08 1.89 1.03
CA CYS A 194 -21.32 1.16 0.71
C CYS A 194 -21.49 -0.09 1.57
N LEU A 195 -20.79 -0.22 2.68
CA LEU A 195 -20.91 -1.35 3.58
C LEU A 195 -22.28 -1.33 4.24
N GLN A 196 -23.19 -2.13 3.69
CA GLN A 196 -24.36 -2.55 4.46
C GLN A 196 -23.86 -3.31 5.69
N LYS A 197 -24.18 -2.82 6.86
CA LYS A 197 -23.70 -3.26 8.17
C LYS A 197 -23.84 -4.77 8.47
N ASN A 198 -24.44 -5.58 7.62
CA ASN A 198 -25.00 -6.85 8.06
C ASN A 198 -24.61 -8.11 7.30
N LYS A 199 -23.69 -8.10 6.33
CA LYS A 199 -23.31 -9.38 5.69
C LYS A 199 -21.86 -9.38 5.21
N TYR A 200 -20.97 -9.74 6.11
CA TYR A 200 -19.67 -10.27 5.71
C TYR A 200 -19.83 -11.77 5.49
N HIS A 201 -19.81 -12.23 4.26
CA HIS A 201 -19.53 -13.63 3.97
C HIS A 201 -18.03 -13.80 3.89
N LEU A 202 -17.41 -14.11 5.00
CA LEU A 202 -16.03 -14.57 5.03
C LEU A 202 -16.03 -16.02 4.53
N PHE A 203 -15.69 -16.22 3.28
CA PHE A 203 -15.31 -17.55 2.79
C PHE A 203 -13.88 -17.82 3.23
N MET A 204 -13.74 -18.40 4.41
CA MET A 204 -12.48 -19.02 4.79
C MET A 204 -12.41 -20.35 4.07
N ASN A 205 -11.60 -20.43 3.04
CA ASN A 205 -11.20 -21.70 2.49
C ASN A 205 -10.12 -22.28 3.43
N SER A 206 -10.56 -22.76 4.59
CA SER A 206 -9.75 -23.69 5.36
C SER A 206 -10.02 -25.06 4.75
N ASN A 207 -9.00 -25.89 4.64
CA ASN A 207 -9.12 -27.30 4.29
C ASN A 207 -9.90 -28.12 5.33
N VAL A 208 -10.84 -27.50 5.98
CA VAL A 208 -11.78 -28.11 6.90
C VAL A 208 -13.10 -28.23 6.15
N THR A 209 -13.46 -29.44 5.83
CA THR A 209 -14.77 -29.85 5.35
C THR A 209 -15.86 -29.40 6.36
N GLY A 210 -16.44 -28.24 6.11
CA GLY A 210 -17.54 -27.73 6.92
C GLY A 210 -17.82 -26.27 6.65
N THR A 211 -18.88 -25.95 5.95
CA THR A 211 -19.47 -24.63 5.83
C THR A 211 -20.09 -24.24 7.18
N ARG A 212 -19.49 -23.30 7.89
CA ARG A 212 -20.18 -22.60 8.96
C ARG A 212 -20.80 -21.33 8.39
N SER A 213 -22.11 -21.31 8.28
CA SER A 213 -22.87 -20.08 8.14
C SER A 213 -22.97 -19.45 9.53
N VAL A 214 -22.49 -18.22 9.68
CA VAL A 214 -22.76 -17.41 10.87
C VAL A 214 -23.88 -16.47 10.47
N SER A 215 -25.04 -16.69 11.08
CA SER A 215 -26.20 -15.82 11.03
C SER A 215 -26.00 -14.58 11.89
#